data_f2cb0c1459574c6de2b33a82f0c540f4
#
_entry.id   f2cb0c1459574c6de2b33a82f0c540f4
#
_cell.length_a   1.000
_cell.length_b   1.000
_cell.length_c   1.000
_cell.angle_alpha   90.00
_cell.angle_beta   90.00
_cell.angle_gamma   90.00
#
_symmetry.space_group_name_H-M   'P 1'
#
loop_
_entity.id
_entity.type
_entity.pdbx_description
1 polymer ?
#
loop_
_entity_poly.entity_id
_entity_poly.type
_entity_poly.pdbx_seq_one_letter_code
_entity_poly.pdbx_strand_id
1 'polypeptide(L)' 'MNVETLKAVLEKLPDDYEVKYQGKRILDTFEIDVENREIILK' A
#
# COMPACT_ATOMS: atom_id res chain seq x y z
N MET A 1 8.36 7.09 -0.94
CA MET A 1 8.50 5.63 -0.71
C MET A 1 9.30 5.02 -1.85
N ASN A 2 10.26 4.19 -1.53
CA ASN A 2 11.04 3.52 -2.57
C ASN A 2 10.59 2.05 -2.72
N VAL A 3 11.16 1.37 -3.71
CA VAL A 3 10.76 -0.01 -4.01
C VAL A 3 11.03 -0.94 -2.85
N GLU A 4 12.15 -0.77 -2.17
CA GLU A 4 12.50 -1.61 -1.03
C GLU A 4 11.45 -1.52 0.07
N THR A 5 11.05 -0.31 0.41
CA THR A 5 10.03 -0.08 1.44
C THR A 5 8.69 -0.68 1.01
N LEU A 6 8.29 -0.46 -0.23
CA LEU A 6 7.02 -0.97 -0.74
C LEU A 6 7.00 -2.49 -0.75
N LYS A 7 8.09 -3.12 -1.16
CA LYS A 7 8.18 -4.58 -1.15
C LYS A 7 8.03 -5.14 0.26
N ALA A 8 8.68 -4.51 1.23
CA ALA A 8 8.60 -4.94 2.62
C ALA A 8 7.17 -4.86 3.15
N VAL A 9 6.46 -3.80 2.79
CA VAL A 9 5.06 -3.64 3.19
C VAL A 9 4.19 -4.69 2.54
N LEU A 10 4.33 -4.90 1.24
CA LEU A 10 3.49 -5.85 0.50
C LEU A 10 3.71 -7.28 0.95
N GLU A 11 4.93 -7.64 1.34
CA GLU A 11 5.23 -8.97 1.82
C GLU A 11 4.49 -9.33 3.12
N LYS A 12 4.11 -8.31 3.88
CA LYS A 12 3.39 -8.52 5.15
C LYS A 12 1.89 -8.65 4.96
N LEU A 13 1.40 -8.39 3.76
CA LEU A 13 -0.05 -8.44 3.50
C LEU A 13 -0.41 -9.71 2.74
N PRO A 14 -1.63 -10.24 3.00
CA PRO A 14 -2.15 -11.35 2.21
C PRO A 14 -2.27 -10.97 0.73
N ASP A 15 -2.20 -11.96 -0.14
CA ASP A 15 -2.23 -11.72 -1.59
C ASP A 15 -3.55 -11.18 -2.10
N ASP A 16 -4.62 -11.32 -1.32
CA ASP A 16 -5.95 -10.89 -1.73
C ASP A 16 -6.24 -9.42 -1.43
N TYR A 17 -5.27 -8.70 -0.85
CA TYR A 17 -5.43 -7.27 -0.64
C TYR A 17 -5.33 -6.53 -1.97
N GLU A 18 -6.14 -5.49 -2.12
CA GLU A 18 -6.09 -4.65 -3.31
C GLU A 18 -5.27 -3.41 -3.06
N VAL A 19 -4.58 -2.95 -4.09
CA VAL A 19 -3.77 -1.74 -4.03
C VAL A 19 -4.59 -0.58 -4.57
N LYS A 20 -4.74 0.46 -3.75
CA LYS A 20 -5.44 1.69 -4.13
C LYS A 20 -4.44 2.84 -4.18
N TYR A 21 -4.81 3.89 -4.89
CA TYR A 21 -3.93 5.02 -5.12
C TYR A 21 -4.75 6.32 -5.06
N GLN A 22 -4.25 7.29 -4.32
CA GLN A 22 -4.99 8.55 -4.13
C GLN A 22 -4.65 9.65 -5.13
N GLY A 23 -3.79 9.36 -6.10
CA GLY A 23 -3.50 10.31 -7.17
C GLY A 23 -2.41 11.32 -6.91
N LYS A 24 -1.62 11.15 -5.87
CA LYS A 24 -0.49 12.03 -5.60
C LYS A 24 0.69 11.68 -6.50
N ARG A 25 1.47 12.69 -6.86
CA ARG A 25 2.66 12.48 -7.71
C ARG A 25 3.75 11.68 -7.01
N ILE A 26 3.93 11.96 -5.71
CA ILE A 26 4.94 11.30 -4.89
C ILE A 26 4.24 10.56 -3.78
N LEU A 27 4.53 9.27 -3.67
CA LEU A 27 3.95 8.44 -2.63
C LEU A 27 4.93 8.34 -1.48
N ASP A 28 4.59 8.98 -0.37
CA ASP A 28 5.44 9.00 0.82
C ASP A 28 4.99 8.02 1.88
N THR A 29 3.71 7.71 1.91
CA THR A 29 3.14 6.90 2.97
C THR A 29 2.12 5.93 2.41
N PHE A 30 1.58 5.12 3.29
CA PHE A 30 0.52 4.20 2.92
C PHE A 30 -0.41 4.03 4.12
N GLU A 31 -1.60 3.52 3.83
CA GLU A 31 -2.58 3.21 4.85
C GLU A 31 -3.14 1.83 4.58
N ILE A 32 -3.32 1.03 5.63
CA ILE A 32 -3.84 -0.32 5.49
C ILE A 32 -5.25 -0.37 6.04
N ASP A 33 -6.20 -0.77 5.21
CA ASP A 33 -7.60 -0.94 5.59
C ASP A 33 -7.89 -2.44 5.68
N VAL A 34 -7.82 -2.96 6.89
CA VAL A 34 -8.02 -4.39 7.14
C VAL A 34 -9.46 -4.80 6.85
N GLU A 35 -10.40 -3.91 7.13
CA GLU A 35 -11.82 -4.20 6.94
C GLU A 35 -12.17 -4.47 5.48
N ASN A 36 -11.65 -3.63 4.60
CA ASN A 36 -11.88 -3.74 3.16
C ASN A 36 -10.80 -4.50 2.42
N ARG A 37 -9.77 -4.91 3.14
CA ARG A 37 -8.61 -5.60 2.57
C ARG A 37 -7.97 -4.79 1.45
N GLU A 38 -7.57 -3.58 1.81
CA GLU A 38 -6.95 -2.65 0.87
C GLU A 38 -5.71 -2.04 1.46
N ILE A 39 -4.75 -1.74 0.59
CA ILE A 39 -3.64 -0.87 0.94
C ILE A 39 -3.77 0.38 0.08
N ILE A 40 -3.74 1.54 0.72
CA ILE A 40 -3.93 2.82 0.05
C ILE A 40 -2.62 3.58 0.03
N LEU A 41 -2.09 3.81 -1.16
CA LEU A 41 -0.84 4.56 -1.33
C LEU A 41 -1.16 6.05 -1.42
N LYS A 42 -0.49 6.84 -0.60
CA LYS A 42 -0.74 8.28 -0.50
C LYS A 42 0.47 9.11 -0.86
#